data_275f0a345bf470e86586879d220832b1
#
_entry.id   275f0a345bf470e86586879d220832b1
#
_cell.length_a   1.000
_cell.length_b   1.000
_cell.length_c   1.000
_cell.angle_alpha   90.00
_cell.angle_beta   90.00
_cell.angle_gamma   90.00
#
_symmetry.space_group_name_H-M   'P 1'
#
loop_
_entity.id
_entity.type
_entity.pdbx_description
1 polymer ?
#
loop_
_entity_poly.entity_id
_entity_poly.type
_entity_poly.pdbx_seq_one_letter_code
_entity_poly.pdbx_strand_id
1 'polypeptide(L)'
;MPAGKIGLAPQLRVFFDELEPHGDWILVEPHGWVFRPRVNTVAWRPYRDGRWAPSYSYGWVWESDEPFGWITDHYGFWFHDEFQGWVWQPYGAWAPAWVAWVEVG
;
A
#
# COMPACT_ATOMS: atom_id res chain seq x y z
N MET A 1 10.59 6.65 14.57
CA MET A 1 10.66 5.49 13.69
C MET A 1 10.04 4.28 14.39
N PRO A 2 9.13 3.54 13.75
CA PRO A 2 8.53 2.37 14.38
C PRO A 2 9.56 1.31 14.72
N ALA A 3 9.43 0.70 15.88
CA ALA A 3 10.32 -0.37 16.31
C ALA A 3 10.30 -1.58 15.35
N GLY A 4 9.19 -1.83 14.69
CA GLY A 4 9.06 -2.88 13.69
C GLY A 4 10.03 -2.79 12.52
N LYS A 5 10.53 -1.59 12.21
CA LYS A 5 11.50 -1.39 11.14
C LYS A 5 12.80 -2.17 11.39
N ILE A 6 13.21 -2.30 12.65
CA ILE A 6 14.49 -2.92 13.00
C ILE A 6 14.50 -4.41 12.64
N GLY A 7 13.37 -5.08 12.73
CA GLY A 7 13.26 -6.50 12.43
C GLY A 7 12.93 -6.83 10.98
N LEU A 8 12.79 -5.83 10.10
CA LEU A 8 12.38 -6.05 8.72
C LEU A 8 13.56 -6.40 7.81
N ALA A 9 13.25 -7.14 6.74
CA ALA A 9 14.19 -7.35 5.64
C ALA A 9 14.61 -6.00 5.04
N PRO A 10 15.86 -5.89 4.52
CA PRO A 10 16.35 -4.62 4.00
C PRO A 10 15.45 -3.94 2.96
N GLN A 11 14.83 -4.69 2.06
CA GLN A 11 13.93 -4.12 1.06
C GLN A 11 12.70 -3.46 1.69
N LEU A 12 12.22 -3.96 2.84
CA LEU A 12 11.07 -3.37 3.52
C LEU A 12 11.44 -2.09 4.27
N ARG A 13 12.72 -1.95 4.66
CA ARG A 13 13.20 -0.72 5.30
C ARG A 13 13.12 0.46 4.35
N VAL A 14 13.42 0.23 3.08
CA VAL A 14 13.29 1.29 2.06
C VAL A 14 11.86 1.80 2.00
N PHE A 15 10.89 0.91 2.11
CA PHE A 15 9.48 1.30 2.10
C PHE A 15 9.13 2.21 3.28
N PHE A 16 9.66 1.91 4.47
CA PHE A 16 9.43 2.78 5.63
C PHE A 16 9.93 4.19 5.37
N ASP A 17 11.16 4.30 4.85
CA ASP A 17 11.78 5.62 4.60
C ASP A 17 11.04 6.39 3.51
N GLU A 18 10.66 5.72 2.42
CA GLU A 18 9.98 6.36 1.30
C GLU A 18 8.53 6.77 1.64
N LEU A 19 7.86 6.03 2.50
CA LEU A 19 6.47 6.31 2.86
C LEU A 19 6.33 7.33 3.99
N GLU A 20 7.37 7.50 4.80
CA GLU A 20 7.31 8.37 5.99
C GLU A 20 6.80 9.78 5.71
N PRO A 21 7.21 10.47 4.63
CA PRO A 21 6.69 11.80 4.32
C PRO A 21 5.21 11.84 3.94
N HIS A 22 4.63 10.70 3.61
CA HIS A 22 3.29 10.63 3.03
C HIS A 22 2.20 10.15 3.98
N GLY A 23 2.55 9.81 5.19
CA GLY A 23 1.57 9.32 6.15
C GLY A 23 2.19 8.96 7.49
N ASP A 24 1.47 8.16 8.25
CA ASP A 24 1.87 7.77 9.59
C ASP A 24 1.97 6.25 9.69
N TRP A 25 2.99 5.78 10.41
CA TRP A 25 3.11 4.39 10.81
C TRP A 25 2.40 4.21 12.14
N ILE A 26 1.42 3.32 12.16
CA ILE A 26 0.59 3.06 13.34
C ILE A 26 0.59 1.57 13.67
N LEU A 27 0.35 1.26 14.93
CA LEU A 27 0.26 -0.12 15.39
C LEU A 27 -1.20 -0.57 15.38
N VAL A 28 -1.51 -1.60 14.60
CA VAL A 28 -2.86 -2.16 14.50
C VAL A 28 -2.78 -3.66 14.76
N GLU A 29 -3.20 -4.09 15.93
CA GLU A 29 -3.22 -5.52 16.26
C GLU A 29 -4.31 -6.26 15.50
N PRO A 30 -4.07 -7.50 15.07
CA PRO A 30 -2.84 -8.30 15.19
C PRO A 30 -1.82 -8.06 14.05
N HIS A 31 -2.02 -7.07 13.21
CA HIS A 31 -1.22 -6.85 11.99
C HIS A 31 0.16 -6.26 12.27
N GLY A 32 0.35 -5.57 13.39
CA GLY A 32 1.58 -4.88 13.70
C GLY A 32 1.62 -3.48 13.10
N TRP A 33 2.80 -3.04 12.67
CA TRP A 33 2.96 -1.70 12.10
C TRP A 33 2.45 -1.64 10.67
N VAL A 34 1.52 -0.71 10.43
CA VAL A 34 0.91 -0.47 9.13
C VAL A 34 1.01 1.01 8.77
N PHE A 35 0.95 1.31 7.48
CA PHE A 35 1.03 2.67 6.97
C PHE A 35 -0.38 3.22 6.72
N ARG A 36 -0.66 4.38 7.32
CA ARG A 36 -1.89 5.12 7.07
C ARG A 36 -1.55 6.37 6.26
N PRO A 37 -1.96 6.45 4.99
CA PRO A 37 -1.63 7.60 4.15
C PRO A 37 -2.34 8.87 4.66
N ARG A 38 -1.67 10.00 4.49
CA ARG A 38 -2.21 11.30 4.86
C ARG A 38 -3.06 11.81 3.70
N VAL A 39 -4.27 11.31 3.61
CA VAL A 39 -5.23 11.66 2.55
C VAL A 39 -6.39 12.43 3.14
N ASN A 40 -6.94 13.35 2.35
CA ASN A 40 -7.78 14.43 2.84
C ASN A 40 -9.29 14.15 2.73
N THR A 41 -9.68 12.90 2.56
CA THR A 41 -11.08 12.57 2.40
C THR A 41 -11.40 11.23 3.02
N VAL A 42 -12.56 11.16 3.70
CA VAL A 42 -13.09 9.92 4.25
C VAL A 42 -13.54 8.95 3.16
N ALA A 43 -13.75 9.45 1.94
CA ALA A 43 -14.13 8.63 0.80
C ALA A 43 -12.93 8.05 0.05
N TRP A 44 -11.71 8.39 0.46
CA TRP A 44 -10.51 7.88 -0.20
C TRP A 44 -10.40 6.36 -0.06
N ARG A 45 -9.93 5.73 -1.12
CA ARG A 45 -9.63 4.30 -1.14
C ARG A 45 -8.45 4.03 -2.08
N PRO A 46 -7.70 2.94 -1.86
CA PRO A 46 -6.60 2.57 -2.75
C PRO A 46 -7.13 2.16 -4.14
N TYR A 47 -6.27 2.22 -5.15
CA TYR A 47 -6.56 1.87 -6.54
C TYR A 47 -7.66 2.71 -7.18
N ARG A 48 -7.86 3.92 -6.69
CA ARG A 48 -8.87 4.84 -7.23
C ARG A 48 -8.26 5.86 -8.18
N ASP A 49 -7.17 6.48 -7.74
CA ASP A 49 -6.55 7.59 -8.49
C ASP A 49 -5.33 7.08 -9.23
N GLY A 50 -5.51 6.83 -10.51
CA GLY A 50 -4.48 6.27 -11.35
C GLY A 50 -5.06 5.72 -12.63
N ARG A 51 -4.30 4.87 -13.30
CA ARG A 51 -4.73 4.27 -14.56
C ARG A 51 -4.11 2.89 -14.75
N TRP A 52 -4.74 2.10 -15.59
CA TRP A 52 -4.18 0.83 -16.04
C TRP A 52 -3.38 1.07 -17.32
N ALA A 53 -2.15 0.58 -17.34
CA ALA A 53 -1.25 0.71 -18.49
C ALA A 53 -0.79 -0.68 -18.95
N PRO A 54 -0.72 -0.91 -20.27
CA PRO A 54 -0.24 -2.20 -20.77
C PRO A 54 1.27 -2.31 -20.60
N SER A 55 1.74 -3.53 -20.31
CA SER A 55 3.16 -3.85 -20.27
C SER A 55 3.44 -5.15 -20.99
N TYR A 56 4.69 -5.32 -21.45
CA TYR A 56 5.11 -6.54 -22.12
C TYR A 56 5.14 -7.74 -21.21
N SER A 57 5.62 -7.54 -19.99
CA SER A 57 5.95 -8.63 -19.08
C SER A 57 4.81 -9.01 -18.14
N TYR A 58 3.93 -8.05 -17.82
CA TYR A 58 2.95 -8.22 -16.75
C TYR A 58 1.51 -8.01 -17.18
N GLY A 59 1.26 -7.74 -18.47
CA GLY A 59 -0.06 -7.39 -18.95
C GLY A 59 -0.45 -5.98 -18.49
N TRP A 60 -1.62 -5.85 -17.90
CA TRP A 60 -2.08 -4.57 -17.37
C TRP A 60 -1.47 -4.30 -16.01
N VAL A 61 -0.80 -3.16 -15.88
CA VAL A 61 -0.15 -2.71 -14.63
C VAL A 61 -0.85 -1.48 -14.14
N TRP A 62 -1.15 -1.43 -12.85
CA TRP A 62 -1.72 -0.24 -12.22
C TRP A 62 -0.65 0.83 -12.05
N GLU A 63 -0.91 2.03 -12.56
CA GLU A 63 -0.08 3.22 -12.37
C GLU A 63 -0.85 4.21 -11.51
N SER A 64 -0.42 4.36 -10.26
CA SER A 64 -1.06 5.25 -9.30
C SER A 64 -0.66 6.70 -9.52
N ASP A 65 -1.60 7.64 -9.34
CA ASP A 65 -1.32 9.07 -9.27
C ASP A 65 -0.88 9.50 -7.86
N GLU A 66 -0.99 8.62 -6.88
CA GLU A 66 -0.55 8.89 -5.52
C GLU A 66 0.98 8.83 -5.42
N PRO A 67 1.62 9.76 -4.70
CA PRO A 67 3.09 9.77 -4.60
C PRO A 67 3.67 8.53 -3.92
N PHE A 68 2.88 7.83 -3.12
CA PHE A 68 3.29 6.60 -2.44
C PHE A 68 2.85 5.33 -3.18
N GLY A 69 2.04 5.45 -4.22
CA GLY A 69 1.36 4.32 -4.84
C GLY A 69 2.28 3.32 -5.52
N TRP A 70 3.45 3.75 -5.98
CA TRP A 70 4.41 2.83 -6.59
C TRP A 70 4.89 1.75 -5.61
N ILE A 71 4.80 2.02 -4.31
CA ILE A 71 5.08 1.03 -3.26
C ILE A 71 3.80 0.31 -2.86
N THR A 72 2.82 1.07 -2.38
CA THR A 72 1.65 0.50 -1.68
C THR A 72 0.70 -0.25 -2.60
N ASP A 73 0.72 0.03 -3.90
CA ASP A 73 -0.18 -0.62 -4.85
C ASP A 73 0.45 -1.84 -5.53
N HIS A 74 1.78 -2.02 -5.41
CA HIS A 74 2.51 -3.15 -6.00
C HIS A 74 3.13 -4.08 -4.98
N TYR A 75 3.24 -3.66 -3.73
CA TYR A 75 3.76 -4.45 -2.63
C TYR A 75 2.77 -4.39 -1.48
N GLY A 76 2.77 -5.41 -0.64
CA GLY A 76 1.95 -5.41 0.55
C GLY A 76 0.46 -5.51 0.29
N PHE A 77 -0.31 -5.19 1.32
CA PHE A 77 -1.76 -5.38 1.30
C PHE A 77 -2.46 -4.18 1.92
N TRP A 78 -3.48 -3.67 1.22
CA TRP A 78 -4.41 -2.70 1.77
C TRP A 78 -5.54 -3.43 2.49
N PHE A 79 -5.92 -2.94 3.68
CA PHE A 79 -7.15 -3.37 4.32
C PHE A 79 -7.82 -2.18 5.01
N HIS A 80 -9.11 -2.30 5.23
CA HIS A 80 -9.87 -1.24 5.88
C HIS A 80 -10.03 -1.55 7.36
N ASP A 81 -9.43 -0.70 8.21
CA ASP A 81 -9.58 -0.81 9.65
C ASP A 81 -10.78 0.02 10.10
N GLU A 82 -11.55 -0.51 11.04
CA GLU A 82 -12.76 0.12 11.55
C GLU A 82 -12.50 1.51 12.15
N PHE A 83 -11.34 1.70 12.79
CA PHE A 83 -11.01 2.96 13.45
C PHE A 83 -10.04 3.83 12.66
N GLN A 84 -9.19 3.23 11.85
CA GLN A 84 -8.10 3.94 11.16
C GLN A 84 -8.39 4.22 9.69
N GLY A 85 -9.41 3.59 9.13
CA GLY A 85 -9.69 3.65 7.71
C GLY A 85 -8.75 2.74 6.91
N TRP A 86 -8.40 3.15 5.70
CA TRP A 86 -7.51 2.36 4.86
C TRP A 86 -6.08 2.42 5.36
N VAL A 87 -5.49 1.25 5.57
CA VAL A 87 -4.10 1.10 6.01
C VAL A 87 -3.40 0.05 5.16
N TRP A 88 -2.08 0.17 5.05
CA TRP A 88 -1.26 -0.70 4.22
C TRP A 88 -0.29 -1.51 5.08
N GLN A 89 -0.28 -2.82 4.88
CA GLN A 89 0.62 -3.73 5.57
C GLN A 89 1.79 -4.08 4.64
N PRO A 90 3.06 -3.88 5.07
CA PRO A 90 4.23 -4.15 4.24
C PRO A 90 4.38 -5.64 3.89
N TYR A 91 4.75 -5.89 2.65
CA TYR A 91 5.14 -7.21 2.17
C TYR A 91 6.01 -7.06 0.94
N GLY A 92 7.04 -7.89 0.80
CA GLY A 92 8.11 -7.67 -0.18
C GLY A 92 7.87 -8.20 -1.58
N ALA A 93 6.79 -8.91 -1.85
CA ALA A 93 6.54 -9.45 -3.19
C ALA A 93 5.82 -8.42 -4.06
N TRP A 94 6.34 -8.18 -5.26
CA TRP A 94 5.76 -7.27 -6.23
C TRP A 94 4.66 -7.93 -7.04
N ALA A 95 3.61 -7.15 -7.37
CA ALA A 95 2.56 -7.57 -8.30
C ALA A 95 2.08 -6.38 -9.13
N PRO A 96 1.52 -6.59 -10.32
CA PRO A 96 0.92 -5.52 -11.15
C PRO A 96 -0.16 -4.73 -10.41
N ALA A 97 -0.88 -5.40 -9.54
CA ALA A 97 -1.80 -4.84 -8.55
C ALA A 97 -2.14 -5.94 -7.55
N TRP A 98 -2.29 -5.57 -6.28
CA TRP A 98 -2.70 -6.52 -5.24
C TRP A 98 -4.21 -6.42 -5.05
N VAL A 99 -4.96 -6.77 -6.11
CA VAL A 99 -6.41 -6.78 -6.08
C VAL A 99 -6.92 -8.13 -6.56
N ALA A 100 -8.05 -8.57 -6.01
CA ALA A 100 -8.76 -9.73 -6.48
C ALA A 100 -9.80 -9.29 -7.50
N TRP A 101 -9.78 -9.89 -8.68
CA TRP A 101 -10.79 -9.64 -9.69
C TRP A 101 -11.97 -10.57 -9.42
N VAL A 102 -13.14 -10.00 -9.21
CA VAL A 102 -14.37 -10.77 -9.00
C VAL A 102 -15.26 -10.58 -10.20
N GLU A 103 -15.61 -11.66 -10.87
CA GLU A 103 -16.60 -11.62 -11.92
C GLU A 103 -17.99 -11.51 -11.30
N VAL A 104 -18.68 -10.43 -11.62
CA VAL A 104 -20.08 -10.24 -11.25
C VAL A 104 -20.89 -10.57 -12.49
N GLY A 105 -21.25 -11.82 -12.55
CA GLY A 105 -21.99 -12.34 -13.70
C GLY A 105 -23.44 -11.99 -13.69
#